data_ae0cf822672748fb06422217b59baf44
#
_entry.id   ae0cf822672748fb06422217b59baf44
#
_cell.length_a   1.000
_cell.length_b   1.000
_cell.length_c   1.000
_cell.angle_alpha   90.00
_cell.angle_beta   90.00
_cell.angle_gamma   90.00
#
_symmetry.space_group_name_H-M   'P 1'
#
loop_
_entity.id
_entity.type
_entity.pdbx_description
1 polymer ?
#
loop_
_entity_poly.entity_id
_entity_poly.type
_entity_poly.pdbx_seq_one_letter_code
_entity_poly.pdbx_strand_id
1 'polypeptide(L)'
;MERMNERECEDKREREDENAAGDAGLDTLVRGTNVPQGTVVLAATPIGNTADASARLIALLERADIVAAEDTRRLYALANRLGVHVNGRVVAYHDHNERDKSDGLLDQVETGATVLVVSDAGMPTINYPGLAIVRRAIERCQPVT
;
A
#
# COMPACT_ATOMS: atom_id res chain seq x y z
N MET A 1 -23.39 30.70 -14.61
CA MET A 1 -22.80 29.72 -13.69
C MET A 1 -22.19 30.48 -12.50
N GLU A 2 -22.92 30.55 -11.39
CA GLU A 2 -22.43 31.24 -10.19
C GLU A 2 -21.33 30.40 -9.53
N ARG A 3 -20.19 31.05 -9.23
CA ARG A 3 -19.15 30.40 -8.43
C ARG A 3 -19.64 30.32 -7.00
N MET A 4 -19.65 29.14 -6.40
CA MET A 4 -19.83 28.96 -4.97
C MET A 4 -18.77 29.78 -4.23
N ASN A 5 -19.20 30.53 -3.21
CA ASN A 5 -18.26 31.28 -2.40
C ASN A 5 -17.50 30.33 -1.45
N GLU A 6 -16.34 30.78 -0.96
CA GLU A 6 -15.47 29.94 -0.12
C GLU A 6 -16.18 29.40 1.13
N ARG A 7 -17.09 30.16 1.72
CA ARG A 7 -17.87 29.74 2.90
C ARG A 7 -18.87 28.63 2.60
N GLU A 8 -19.48 28.62 1.43
CA GLU A 8 -20.37 27.55 0.99
C GLU A 8 -19.60 26.26 0.72
N CYS A 9 -18.34 26.37 0.27
CA CYS A 9 -17.45 25.23 0.12
C CYS A 9 -16.98 24.66 1.44
N GLU A 10 -16.67 25.49 2.44
CA GLU A 10 -16.29 25.08 3.79
C GLU A 10 -17.46 24.40 4.50
N ASP A 11 -18.66 25.00 4.46
CA ASP A 11 -19.88 24.47 5.07
C ASP A 11 -20.31 23.12 4.44
N LYS A 12 -20.01 22.93 3.17
CA LYS A 12 -20.28 21.67 2.48
C LYS A 12 -19.28 20.59 2.86
N ARG A 13 -18.00 20.95 3.03
CA ARG A 13 -16.95 20.03 3.50
C ARG A 13 -17.21 19.58 4.94
N GLU A 14 -17.55 20.51 5.84
CA GLU A 14 -17.87 20.19 7.23
C GLU A 14 -19.09 19.26 7.35
N ARG A 15 -20.12 19.44 6.51
CA ARG A 15 -21.30 18.54 6.48
C ARG A 15 -21.01 17.18 5.87
N GLU A 16 -20.09 17.10 4.92
CA GLU A 16 -19.63 15.83 4.35
C GLU A 16 -18.79 15.06 5.37
N ASP A 17 -17.96 15.76 6.17
CA ASP A 17 -17.16 15.18 7.25
C ASP A 17 -18.03 14.71 8.44
N GLU A 18 -19.07 15.45 8.82
CA GLU A 18 -20.01 15.04 9.89
C GLU A 18 -20.86 13.82 9.51
N ASN A 19 -21.21 13.67 8.24
CA ASN A 19 -21.94 12.50 7.74
C ASN A 19 -21.09 11.25 7.57
N ALA A 20 -19.76 11.41 7.59
CA ALA A 20 -18.81 10.32 7.47
C ALA A 20 -18.50 9.61 8.80
N ALA A 21 -19.12 10.01 9.92
CA ALA A 21 -18.92 9.45 11.25
C ALA A 21 -19.61 8.08 11.43
N GLY A 22 -19.14 7.07 10.74
CA GLY A 22 -19.58 5.69 10.81
C GLY A 22 -18.67 4.83 9.96
N ASP A 23 -19.10 3.68 9.51
CA ASP A 23 -18.37 2.77 8.59
C ASP A 23 -17.80 3.49 7.34
N ALA A 24 -18.33 4.65 7.00
CA ALA A 24 -17.84 5.53 5.94
C ALA A 24 -16.49 6.21 6.24
N GLY A 25 -16.06 6.32 7.49
CA GLY A 25 -14.82 7.02 7.87
C GLY A 25 -13.57 6.35 7.34
N LEU A 26 -13.44 5.03 7.51
CA LEU A 26 -12.29 4.26 7.02
C LEU A 26 -12.26 4.24 5.49
N ASP A 27 -13.40 4.06 4.83
CA ASP A 27 -13.50 4.06 3.38
C ASP A 27 -13.09 5.43 2.80
N THR A 28 -13.47 6.52 3.44
CA THR A 28 -13.05 7.87 3.08
C THR A 28 -11.55 8.06 3.23
N LEU A 29 -10.96 7.58 4.33
CA LEU A 29 -9.51 7.62 4.54
C LEU A 29 -8.75 6.78 3.50
N VAL A 30 -9.24 5.60 3.20
CA VAL A 30 -8.65 4.74 2.17
C VAL A 30 -8.68 5.40 0.80
N ARG A 31 -9.82 5.96 0.40
CA ARG A 31 -9.97 6.66 -0.88
C ARG A 31 -9.10 7.92 -0.99
N GLY A 32 -8.95 8.64 0.11
CA GLY A 32 -8.12 9.84 0.19
C GLY A 32 -6.62 9.55 0.26
N THR A 33 -6.22 8.30 0.48
CA THR A 33 -4.81 7.96 0.57
C THR A 33 -4.13 8.03 -0.80
N ASN A 34 -3.05 8.79 -0.87
CA ASN A 34 -2.23 8.85 -2.07
C ASN A 34 -1.34 7.60 -2.18
N VAL A 35 -1.41 6.93 -3.31
CA VAL A 35 -0.53 5.81 -3.66
C VAL A 35 0.55 6.32 -4.61
N PRO A 36 1.82 6.39 -4.18
CA PRO A 36 2.87 6.96 -5.00
C PRO A 36 3.19 6.07 -6.20
N GLN A 37 3.33 6.68 -7.36
CA GLN A 37 3.74 5.99 -8.59
C GLN A 37 5.27 5.88 -8.67
N GLY A 38 5.76 4.86 -9.36
CA GLY A 38 7.19 4.68 -9.58
C GLY A 38 7.99 4.56 -8.29
N THR A 39 7.44 3.88 -7.29
CA THR A 39 7.99 3.83 -5.94
C THR A 39 7.88 2.43 -5.36
N VAL A 40 8.89 2.05 -4.61
CA VAL A 40 8.83 0.88 -3.71
C VAL A 40 8.24 1.35 -2.38
N VAL A 41 7.16 0.73 -1.97
CA VAL A 41 6.49 1.03 -0.70
C VAL A 41 6.60 -0.16 0.24
N LEU A 42 7.19 0.06 1.40
CA LEU A 42 7.20 -0.91 2.50
C LEU A 42 6.02 -0.60 3.41
N ALA A 43 5.17 -1.56 3.66
CA ALA A 43 4.02 -1.36 4.54
C ALA A 43 3.93 -2.43 5.61
N ALA A 44 3.62 -1.99 6.81
CA ALA A 44 3.36 -2.89 7.94
C ALA A 44 2.01 -3.59 7.78
N THR A 45 2.00 -4.87 8.08
CA THR A 45 0.77 -5.68 8.18
C THR A 45 0.39 -5.90 9.66
N PRO A 46 -0.90 -6.13 9.96
CA PRO A 46 -1.33 -6.37 11.33
C PRO A 46 -0.64 -7.58 11.96
N ILE A 47 -0.31 -7.47 13.22
CA ILE A 47 0.21 -8.57 14.05
C ILE A 47 -0.93 -9.04 14.95
N GLY A 48 -1.64 -10.09 14.55
CA GLY A 48 -2.67 -10.73 15.33
C GLY A 48 -4.08 -10.12 15.26
N ASN A 49 -4.21 -8.79 15.06
CA ASN A 49 -5.52 -8.13 15.00
C ASN A 49 -5.64 -7.31 13.69
N THR A 50 -6.58 -7.71 12.84
CA THR A 50 -6.81 -7.03 11.56
C THR A 50 -7.31 -5.58 11.71
N ALA A 51 -7.87 -5.23 12.87
CA ALA A 51 -8.25 -3.84 13.17
C ALA A 51 -7.07 -2.88 13.25
N ASP A 52 -5.85 -3.39 13.39
CA ASP A 52 -4.63 -2.58 13.37
C ASP A 52 -4.14 -2.23 11.95
N ALA A 53 -4.82 -2.71 10.91
CA ALA A 53 -4.48 -2.37 9.54
C ALA A 53 -4.71 -0.88 9.29
N SER A 54 -3.69 -0.20 8.77
CA SER A 54 -3.81 1.20 8.41
C SER A 54 -4.65 1.41 7.15
N ALA A 55 -5.28 2.57 7.03
CA ALA A 55 -5.94 2.97 5.79
C ALA A 55 -4.97 2.97 4.60
N ARG A 56 -3.71 3.32 4.84
CA ARG A 56 -2.64 3.29 3.83
C ARG A 56 -2.38 1.86 3.33
N LEU A 57 -2.30 0.88 4.22
CA LEU A 57 -2.13 -0.53 3.83
C LEU A 57 -3.29 -1.01 2.97
N ILE A 58 -4.51 -0.70 3.35
CA ILE A 58 -5.72 -1.07 2.61
C ILE A 58 -5.70 -0.46 1.21
N ALA A 59 -5.39 0.84 1.11
CA ALA A 59 -5.29 1.53 -0.17
C ALA A 59 -4.19 0.95 -1.08
N LEU A 60 -3.04 0.61 -0.50
CA LEU A 60 -1.92 0.00 -1.24
C LEU A 60 -2.25 -1.42 -1.72
N LEU A 61 -2.90 -2.23 -0.89
CA LEU A 61 -3.34 -3.58 -1.31
C LEU A 61 -4.30 -3.52 -2.48
N GLU A 62 -5.19 -2.54 -2.51
CA GLU A 62 -6.16 -2.36 -3.58
C GLU A 62 -5.54 -1.78 -4.86
N ARG A 63 -4.61 -0.82 -4.73
CA ARG A 63 -4.18 0.03 -5.86
C ARG A 63 -2.74 -0.15 -6.31
N ALA A 64 -1.89 -0.88 -5.57
CA ALA A 64 -0.53 -1.15 -6.04
C ALA A 64 -0.55 -1.99 -7.31
N ASP A 65 0.39 -1.74 -8.21
CA ASP A 65 0.53 -2.49 -9.45
C ASP A 65 1.09 -3.89 -9.23
N ILE A 66 2.00 -4.00 -8.27
CA ILE A 66 2.62 -5.27 -7.86
C ILE A 66 2.64 -5.33 -6.34
N VAL A 67 2.26 -6.47 -5.80
CA VAL A 67 2.38 -6.78 -4.38
C VAL A 67 3.38 -7.92 -4.19
N ALA A 68 4.50 -7.61 -3.59
CA ALA A 68 5.52 -8.59 -3.23
C ALA A 68 5.30 -9.03 -1.79
N ALA A 69 4.92 -10.27 -1.60
CA ALA A 69 4.57 -10.85 -0.31
C ALA A 69 5.46 -12.03 0.03
N GLU A 70 5.80 -12.18 1.30
CA GLU A 70 6.58 -13.31 1.80
C GLU A 70 5.85 -14.64 1.55
N ASP A 71 4.59 -14.74 1.97
CA ASP A 71 3.70 -15.84 1.66
C ASP A 71 2.42 -15.30 0.99
N THR A 72 2.24 -15.62 -0.28
CA THR A 72 1.11 -15.12 -1.08
C THR A 72 -0.24 -15.60 -0.55
N ARG A 73 -0.31 -16.78 0.04
CA ARG A 73 -1.54 -17.31 0.63
C ARG A 73 -1.95 -16.52 1.86
N ARG A 74 -1.01 -16.15 2.71
CA ARG A 74 -1.25 -15.29 3.88
C ARG A 74 -1.67 -13.89 3.47
N LEU A 75 -1.09 -13.37 2.41
CA LEU A 75 -1.52 -12.09 1.85
C LEU A 75 -2.98 -12.12 1.41
N TYR A 76 -3.38 -13.10 0.64
CA TYR A 76 -4.78 -13.24 0.21
C TYR A 76 -5.73 -13.46 1.38
N ALA A 77 -5.32 -14.22 2.40
CA ALA A 77 -6.11 -14.38 3.61
C ALA A 77 -6.30 -13.05 4.36
N LEU A 78 -5.25 -12.24 4.46
CA LEU A 78 -5.32 -10.90 5.04
C LEU A 78 -6.24 -9.99 4.25
N ALA A 79 -6.07 -9.91 2.94
CA ALA A 79 -6.90 -9.10 2.06
C ALA A 79 -8.39 -9.48 2.18
N ASN A 80 -8.67 -10.78 2.24
CA ASN A 80 -10.03 -11.28 2.42
C ASN A 80 -10.63 -10.86 3.78
N ARG A 81 -9.86 -10.93 4.86
CA ARG A 81 -10.31 -10.46 6.19
C ARG A 81 -10.56 -8.96 6.23
N LEU A 82 -9.78 -8.18 5.50
CA LEU A 82 -9.93 -6.75 5.38
C LEU A 82 -11.03 -6.32 4.39
N GLY A 83 -11.61 -7.28 3.66
CA GLY A 83 -12.60 -6.99 2.62
C GLY A 83 -12.01 -6.24 1.42
N VAL A 84 -10.72 -6.41 1.15
CA VAL A 84 -9.99 -5.72 0.07
C VAL A 84 -9.76 -6.67 -1.09
N HIS A 85 -10.02 -6.19 -2.31
CA HIS A 85 -9.64 -6.88 -3.54
C HIS A 85 -8.27 -6.40 -4.02
N VAL A 86 -7.32 -7.33 -4.15
CA VAL A 86 -5.98 -7.04 -4.66
C VAL A 86 -6.04 -7.03 -6.18
N ASN A 87 -5.94 -5.86 -6.79
CA ASN A 87 -6.02 -5.70 -8.24
C ASN A 87 -4.68 -5.91 -8.95
N GLY A 88 -3.58 -5.69 -8.25
CA GLY A 88 -2.24 -5.84 -8.79
C GLY A 88 -1.78 -7.30 -8.88
N ARG A 89 -0.63 -7.48 -9.52
CA ARG A 89 0.02 -8.78 -9.60
C ARG A 89 0.68 -9.11 -8.27
N VAL A 90 0.32 -10.25 -7.68
CA VAL A 90 0.94 -10.76 -6.45
C VAL A 90 2.10 -11.69 -6.81
N VAL A 91 3.26 -11.42 -6.23
CA VAL A 91 4.46 -12.25 -6.40
C VAL A 91 5.00 -12.68 -5.04
N ALA A 92 5.55 -13.89 -4.97
CA ALA A 92 6.25 -14.35 -3.79
C ALA A 92 7.62 -13.67 -3.73
N TYR A 93 7.94 -13.10 -2.56
CA TYR A 93 9.18 -12.40 -2.31
C TYR A 93 9.68 -12.74 -0.90
N HIS A 94 10.64 -13.63 -0.82
CA HIS A 94 11.17 -14.19 0.44
C HIS A 94 12.69 -14.35 0.39
N ASP A 95 13.29 -14.75 1.49
CA ASP A 95 14.76 -14.86 1.64
C ASP A 95 15.46 -15.65 0.55
N HIS A 96 14.78 -16.65 -0.01
CA HIS A 96 15.38 -17.53 -1.02
C HIS A 96 15.39 -16.92 -2.42
N ASN A 97 14.55 -15.95 -2.71
CA ASN A 97 14.39 -15.38 -4.05
C ASN A 97 14.51 -13.84 -4.13
N GLU A 98 14.72 -13.16 -3.01
CA GLU A 98 14.69 -11.70 -2.95
C GLU A 98 15.75 -11.04 -3.85
N ARG A 99 16.94 -11.63 -3.98
CA ARG A 99 18.01 -11.10 -4.83
C ARG A 99 17.63 -11.16 -6.30
N ASP A 100 17.13 -12.32 -6.75
CA ASP A 100 16.78 -12.53 -8.15
C ASP A 100 15.57 -11.70 -8.57
N LYS A 101 14.60 -11.50 -7.66
CA LYS A 101 13.37 -10.78 -7.95
C LYS A 101 13.49 -9.26 -7.79
N SER A 102 14.42 -8.77 -6.98
CA SER A 102 14.55 -7.33 -6.70
C SER A 102 14.78 -6.51 -7.97
N ASP A 103 15.68 -6.91 -8.83
CA ASP A 103 15.96 -6.18 -10.07
C ASP A 103 14.75 -6.15 -11.00
N GLY A 104 14.05 -7.26 -11.16
CA GLY A 104 12.81 -7.32 -11.97
C GLY A 104 11.70 -6.42 -11.43
N LEU A 105 11.53 -6.36 -10.12
CA LEU A 105 10.58 -5.48 -9.48
C LEU A 105 10.96 -4.00 -9.66
N LEU A 106 12.25 -3.69 -9.53
CA LEU A 106 12.76 -2.34 -9.72
C LEU A 106 12.69 -1.88 -11.18
N ASP A 107 12.80 -2.79 -12.14
CA ASP A 107 12.54 -2.49 -13.54
C ASP A 107 11.10 -2.02 -13.76
N GLN A 108 10.14 -2.61 -13.06
CA GLN A 108 8.74 -2.17 -13.09
C GLN A 108 8.55 -0.81 -12.42
N VAL A 109 9.24 -0.55 -11.31
CA VAL A 109 9.24 0.78 -10.66
C VAL A 109 9.73 1.86 -11.63
N GLU A 110 10.74 1.58 -12.40
CA GLU A 110 11.29 2.48 -13.41
C GLU A 110 10.27 2.85 -14.50
N THR A 111 9.35 1.95 -14.81
CA THR A 111 8.23 2.21 -15.74
C THR A 111 7.07 2.98 -15.12
N GLY A 112 7.14 3.34 -13.85
CA GLY A 112 6.10 4.06 -13.13
C GLY A 112 5.22 3.20 -12.23
N ALA A 113 5.50 1.90 -12.11
CA ALA A 113 4.71 1.00 -11.28
C ALA A 113 4.95 1.25 -9.77
N THR A 114 3.90 1.08 -9.00
CA THR A 114 3.97 1.01 -7.54
C THR A 114 4.17 -0.43 -7.11
N VAL A 115 5.27 -0.69 -6.42
CA VAL A 115 5.57 -2.01 -5.84
C VAL A 115 5.39 -1.94 -4.34
N LEU A 116 4.40 -2.64 -3.83
CA LEU A 116 4.16 -2.81 -2.40
C LEU A 116 4.92 -4.05 -1.91
N VAL A 117 5.71 -3.88 -0.87
CA VAL A 117 6.40 -4.99 -0.19
C VAL A 117 5.81 -5.17 1.20
N VAL A 118 5.35 -6.36 1.49
CA VAL A 118 4.79 -6.74 2.79
C VAL A 118 5.40 -8.04 3.30
N SER A 119 5.55 -8.14 4.62
CA SER A 119 5.88 -9.39 5.30
C SER A 119 4.61 -10.10 5.76
N ASP A 120 4.73 -11.30 6.30
CA ASP A 120 3.58 -12.06 6.81
C ASP A 120 2.93 -11.38 8.02
N ALA A 121 3.74 -10.71 8.85
CA ALA A 121 3.28 -9.93 10.00
C ALA A 121 4.26 -8.80 10.32
N GLY A 122 3.74 -7.62 10.55
CA GLY A 122 4.52 -6.43 10.88
C GLY A 122 5.16 -5.75 9.67
N MET A 123 6.23 -5.00 9.92
CA MET A 123 6.98 -4.28 8.90
C MET A 123 8.02 -5.20 8.26
N PRO A 124 8.15 -5.20 6.93
CA PRO A 124 9.31 -5.81 6.29
C PRO A 124 10.61 -5.22 6.85
N THR A 125 11.43 -6.05 7.49
CA THR A 125 12.56 -5.58 8.29
C THR A 125 13.90 -5.97 7.71
N ILE A 126 14.96 -5.50 8.40
CA ILE A 126 16.37 -5.69 8.05
C ILE A 126 16.75 -7.17 7.84
N ASN A 127 16.10 -8.11 8.53
CA ASN A 127 16.40 -9.54 8.45
C ASN A 127 15.49 -10.33 7.50
N TYR A 128 14.59 -9.64 6.76
CA TYR A 128 13.55 -10.27 5.94
C TYR A 128 13.40 -9.62 4.58
N PRO A 129 12.52 -10.18 3.73
CA PRO A 129 12.32 -9.67 2.37
C PRO A 129 12.01 -8.17 2.41
N GLY A 130 12.78 -7.39 1.80
CA GLY A 130 12.69 -5.93 1.83
C GLY A 130 14.07 -5.30 1.92
N LEU A 131 15.02 -5.90 2.62
CA LEU A 131 16.37 -5.35 2.68
C LEU A 131 17.06 -5.33 1.31
N ALA A 132 16.96 -6.42 0.57
CA ALA A 132 17.62 -6.53 -0.73
C ALA A 132 17.03 -5.53 -1.73
N ILE A 133 15.70 -5.40 -1.79
CA ILE A 133 15.06 -4.44 -2.70
C ILE A 133 15.34 -2.99 -2.30
N VAL A 134 15.39 -2.68 -1.01
CA VAL A 134 15.72 -1.33 -0.53
C VAL A 134 17.15 -0.96 -0.89
N ARG A 135 18.11 -1.84 -0.62
CA ARG A 135 19.51 -1.61 -1.00
C ARG A 135 19.67 -1.40 -2.50
N ARG A 136 19.05 -2.25 -3.27
CA ARG A 136 19.15 -2.19 -4.74
C ARG A 136 18.44 -0.93 -5.29
N ALA A 137 17.31 -0.54 -4.70
CA ALA A 137 16.61 0.70 -5.07
C ALA A 137 17.49 1.93 -4.81
N ILE A 138 18.19 1.97 -3.67
CA ILE A 138 19.14 3.04 -3.34
C ILE A 138 20.28 3.09 -4.38
N GLU A 139 20.88 1.95 -4.70
CA GLU A 139 21.92 1.87 -5.73
C GLU A 139 21.45 2.35 -7.10
N ARG A 140 20.19 2.12 -7.45
CA ARG A 140 19.56 2.55 -8.71
C ARG A 140 18.91 3.93 -8.64
N CYS A 141 19.06 4.65 -7.54
CA CYS A 141 18.44 5.96 -7.29
C CYS A 141 16.91 5.96 -7.46
N GLN A 142 16.25 4.88 -7.06
CA GLN A 142 14.80 4.74 -7.14
C GLN A 142 14.13 5.06 -5.80
N PRO A 143 12.91 5.69 -5.82
CA PRO A 143 12.22 6.08 -4.59
C PRO A 143 11.78 4.87 -3.76
N VAL A 144 11.98 4.96 -2.45
CA VAL A 144 11.49 4.02 -1.44
C VAL A 144 10.79 4.79 -0.33
N THR A 145 9.66 4.28 0.13
CA THR A 145 8.94 4.86 1.26
C THR A 145 8.29 3.81 2.15
#